data_4be6bdd43a16accd88dc687e9b646554
#
_entry.id   4be6bdd43a16accd88dc687e9b646554
#
_cell.length_a   1.000
_cell.length_b   1.000
_cell.length_c   1.000
_cell.angle_alpha   90.00
_cell.angle_beta   90.00
_cell.angle_gamma   90.00
#
_symmetry.space_group_name_H-M   'P 1'
#
loop_
_entity.id
_entity.type
_entity.pdbx_description
1 polymer ?
#
loop_
_entity_poly.entity_id
_entity_poly.type
_entity_poly.pdbx_seq_one_letter_code
_entity_poly.pdbx_strand_id
1 'polypeptide(L)'
;KKDPALAVDYVVAPPQMAHYMKISGEIYEIYLKYIAPEDIHVYSIDEVFIDATSYLGTYQMTARELAVKMIRDVLDTVGITATAGIGSNLYLCKVAMDIGAKRIPADENGVRIAELDEISYRQQLWGHRPLTDFWRVGRGYAKKLEECGLFTMGDIARCSLGKPTDYHNEDLLYRLFGVNAELLIDHAWGWEPCTIADIKAYRPQSSSVGSGQVLQCPYP
;
A
#
# COMPACT_ATOMS: atom_id res chain seq x y z
N LYS A 1 -29.64 -12.79 24.94
CA LYS A 1 -29.34 -14.23 24.81
C LYS A 1 -28.49 -14.39 23.58
N LYS A 2 -27.31 -15.00 23.66
CA LYS A 2 -26.46 -15.30 22.49
C LYS A 2 -27.17 -16.40 21.68
N ASP A 3 -27.33 -16.21 20.40
CA ASP A 3 -27.90 -17.21 19.50
C ASP A 3 -26.86 -18.32 19.29
N PRO A 4 -27.14 -19.58 19.66
CA PRO A 4 -26.20 -20.68 19.49
C PRO A 4 -25.83 -20.95 18.02
N ALA A 5 -26.71 -20.58 17.07
CA ALA A 5 -26.44 -20.73 15.63
C ALA A 5 -25.35 -19.79 15.12
N LEU A 6 -25.01 -18.76 15.89
CA LEU A 6 -23.92 -17.83 15.61
C LEU A 6 -22.63 -18.16 16.38
N ALA A 7 -22.57 -19.30 17.04
CA ALA A 7 -21.36 -19.75 17.71
C ALA A 7 -20.27 -20.06 16.68
N VAL A 8 -19.11 -19.44 16.86
CA VAL A 8 -17.93 -19.68 16.03
C VAL A 8 -16.95 -20.54 16.84
N ASP A 9 -16.56 -21.67 16.27
CA ASP A 9 -15.48 -22.51 16.80
C ASP A 9 -14.21 -22.26 15.99
N TYR A 10 -13.07 -22.08 16.67
CA TYR A 10 -11.78 -21.81 16.04
C TYR A 10 -10.61 -22.30 16.90
N VAL A 11 -9.51 -22.61 16.23
CA VAL A 11 -8.25 -22.96 16.88
C VAL A 11 -7.31 -21.76 16.80
N VAL A 12 -6.80 -21.33 17.96
CA VAL A 12 -5.78 -20.27 18.03
C VAL A 12 -4.41 -20.88 17.79
N ALA A 13 -3.79 -20.55 16.68
CA ALA A 13 -2.41 -20.91 16.38
C ALA A 13 -1.45 -19.83 16.92
N PRO A 14 -0.40 -20.20 17.68
CA PRO A 14 0.62 -19.23 18.11
C PRO A 14 1.36 -18.65 16.90
N PRO A 15 1.66 -17.33 16.88
CA PRO A 15 2.46 -16.73 15.81
C PRO A 15 3.91 -17.23 15.86
N GLN A 16 4.48 -17.50 14.67
CA GLN A 16 5.84 -18.00 14.51
C GLN A 16 6.73 -16.94 13.83
N MET A 17 6.97 -15.81 14.49
CA MET A 17 7.65 -14.65 13.88
C MET A 17 9.02 -14.99 13.30
N ALA A 18 9.83 -15.81 13.97
CA ALA A 18 11.14 -16.23 13.45
C ALA A 18 11.02 -17.00 12.13
N HIS A 19 9.99 -17.85 12.00
CA HIS A 19 9.71 -18.55 10.76
C HIS A 19 9.23 -17.61 9.66
N TYR A 20 8.35 -16.66 9.99
CA TYR A 20 7.87 -15.67 9.00
C TYR A 20 9.01 -14.81 8.48
N MET A 21 9.91 -14.35 9.35
CA MET A 21 11.11 -13.58 8.97
C MET A 21 12.03 -14.40 8.06
N LYS A 22 12.20 -15.70 8.33
CA LYS A 22 13.01 -16.59 7.49
C LYS A 22 12.42 -16.68 6.08
N ILE A 23 11.12 -16.98 5.96
CA ILE A 23 10.43 -17.07 4.66
C ILE A 23 10.45 -15.72 3.92
N SER A 24 10.24 -14.62 4.62
CA SER A 24 10.36 -13.27 4.05
C SER A 24 11.76 -13.04 3.45
N GLY A 25 12.81 -13.47 4.15
CA GLY A 25 14.19 -13.40 3.65
C GLY A 25 14.40 -14.26 2.40
N GLU A 26 13.88 -15.49 2.37
CA GLU A 26 13.95 -16.38 1.21
C GLU A 26 13.23 -15.77 -0.01
N ILE A 27 12.08 -15.13 0.19
CA ILE A 27 11.36 -14.40 -0.88
C ILE A 27 12.17 -13.21 -1.37
N TYR A 28 12.80 -12.45 -0.47
CA TYR A 28 13.67 -11.34 -0.86
C TYR A 28 14.86 -11.79 -1.71
N GLU A 29 15.50 -12.92 -1.37
CA GLU A 29 16.56 -13.52 -2.18
C GLU A 29 16.09 -13.93 -3.59
N ILE A 30 14.81 -14.31 -3.74
CA ILE A 30 14.23 -14.58 -5.06
C ILE A 30 14.13 -13.28 -5.88
N TYR A 31 13.68 -12.17 -5.27
CA TYR A 31 13.61 -10.89 -5.98
C TYR A 31 14.99 -10.38 -6.41
N LEU A 32 16.04 -10.65 -5.63
CA LEU A 32 17.43 -10.30 -5.97
C LEU A 32 17.96 -11.02 -7.21
N LYS A 33 17.34 -12.11 -7.66
CA LYS A 33 17.68 -12.75 -8.95
C LYS A 33 17.32 -11.86 -10.15
N TYR A 34 16.39 -10.93 -9.97
CA TYR A 34 15.81 -10.11 -11.03
C TYR A 34 16.15 -8.64 -10.92
N ILE A 35 16.24 -8.12 -9.72
CA ILE A 35 16.31 -6.69 -9.40
C ILE A 35 17.46 -6.47 -8.41
N ALA A 36 18.25 -5.44 -8.63
CA ALA A 36 19.31 -5.05 -7.71
C ALA A 36 18.75 -4.52 -6.36
N PRO A 37 19.45 -4.70 -5.25
CA PRO A 37 18.96 -4.30 -3.93
C PRO A 37 18.73 -2.79 -3.79
N GLU A 38 19.38 -1.97 -4.61
CA GLU A 38 19.20 -0.52 -4.68
C GLU A 38 17.77 -0.14 -5.10
N ASP A 39 17.17 -0.95 -5.97
CA ASP A 39 15.85 -0.72 -6.56
C ASP A 39 14.74 -1.49 -5.83
N ILE A 40 15.06 -2.11 -4.67
CA ILE A 40 14.09 -2.77 -3.79
C ILE A 40 14.04 -2.04 -2.46
N HIS A 41 12.82 -1.63 -2.04
CA HIS A 41 12.55 -1.15 -0.70
C HIS A 41 11.68 -2.15 0.06
N VAL A 42 12.21 -2.77 1.11
CA VAL A 42 11.45 -3.64 2.02
C VAL A 42 10.57 -2.75 2.89
N TYR A 43 9.27 -2.75 2.61
CA TYR A 43 8.29 -1.91 3.31
C TYR A 43 7.81 -2.56 4.61
N SER A 44 7.60 -3.88 4.59
CA SER A 44 7.21 -4.67 5.75
C SER A 44 7.74 -6.11 5.63
N ILE A 45 7.41 -6.98 6.58
CA ILE A 45 7.81 -8.39 6.55
C ILE A 45 7.26 -9.15 5.32
N ASP A 46 6.17 -8.66 4.72
CA ASP A 46 5.42 -9.31 3.63
C ASP A 46 5.22 -8.44 2.40
N GLU A 47 5.75 -7.21 2.41
CA GLU A 47 5.60 -6.28 1.30
C GLU A 47 6.91 -5.60 0.91
N VAL A 48 7.16 -5.52 -0.40
CA VAL A 48 8.27 -4.77 -0.99
C VAL A 48 7.78 -3.82 -2.07
N PHE A 49 8.46 -2.70 -2.25
CA PHE A 49 8.39 -1.88 -3.45
C PHE A 49 9.59 -2.17 -4.33
N ILE A 50 9.37 -2.23 -5.63
CA ILE A 50 10.40 -2.52 -6.63
C ILE A 50 10.31 -1.48 -7.74
N ASP A 51 11.40 -0.78 -8.03
CA ASP A 51 11.53 0.00 -9.25
C ASP A 51 12.01 -0.92 -10.39
N ALA A 52 11.09 -1.31 -11.25
CA ALA A 52 11.35 -2.19 -12.38
C ALA A 52 11.74 -1.44 -13.67
N THR A 53 11.73 -0.11 -13.67
CA THR A 53 11.79 0.73 -14.87
C THR A 53 12.99 0.40 -15.76
N SER A 54 14.21 0.35 -15.19
CA SER A 54 15.45 0.07 -15.92
C SER A 54 15.58 -1.38 -16.39
N TYR A 55 14.82 -2.30 -15.81
CA TYR A 55 14.90 -3.74 -16.06
C TYR A 55 14.00 -4.21 -17.21
N LEU A 56 12.92 -3.49 -17.48
CA LEU A 56 11.94 -3.88 -18.51
C LEU A 56 12.59 -3.99 -19.89
N GLY A 57 13.44 -3.02 -20.24
CA GLY A 57 14.20 -3.06 -21.49
C GLY A 57 15.22 -4.20 -21.55
N THR A 58 15.90 -4.47 -20.42
CA THR A 58 16.90 -5.55 -20.31
C THR A 58 16.27 -6.92 -20.47
N TYR A 59 15.12 -7.14 -19.82
CA TYR A 59 14.40 -8.42 -19.89
C TYR A 59 13.49 -8.52 -21.12
N GLN A 60 13.29 -7.44 -21.87
CA GLN A 60 12.34 -7.35 -22.98
C GLN A 60 10.92 -7.80 -22.55
N MET A 61 10.51 -7.35 -21.37
CA MET A 61 9.24 -7.69 -20.73
C MET A 61 8.47 -6.43 -20.35
N THR A 62 7.15 -6.55 -20.32
CA THR A 62 6.29 -5.57 -19.63
C THR A 62 6.43 -5.71 -18.12
N ALA A 63 6.03 -4.68 -17.36
CA ALA A 63 6.01 -4.74 -15.91
C ALA A 63 5.15 -5.92 -15.40
N ARG A 64 4.03 -6.21 -16.07
CA ARG A 64 3.16 -7.33 -15.74
C ARG A 64 3.84 -8.68 -15.94
N GLU A 65 4.50 -8.88 -17.07
CA GLU A 65 5.22 -10.13 -17.36
C GLU A 65 6.35 -10.38 -16.37
N LEU A 66 7.09 -9.32 -16.01
CA LEU A 66 8.15 -9.43 -15.00
C LEU A 66 7.57 -9.75 -13.62
N ALA A 67 6.47 -9.09 -13.21
CA ALA A 67 5.78 -9.38 -11.95
C ALA A 67 5.26 -10.82 -11.90
N VAL A 68 4.62 -11.32 -12.97
CA VAL A 68 4.17 -12.72 -13.08
C VAL A 68 5.35 -13.67 -12.91
N LYS A 69 6.47 -13.39 -13.59
CA LYS A 69 7.67 -14.23 -13.51
C LYS A 69 8.22 -14.32 -12.08
N MET A 70 8.33 -13.18 -11.40
CA MET A 70 8.81 -13.13 -10.01
C MET A 70 7.85 -13.85 -9.05
N ILE A 71 6.54 -13.63 -9.18
CA ILE A 71 5.51 -14.26 -8.32
C ILE A 71 5.52 -15.79 -8.52
N ARG A 72 5.70 -16.27 -9.74
CA ARG A 72 5.80 -17.70 -10.00
C ARG A 72 7.06 -18.31 -9.41
N ASP A 73 8.22 -17.66 -9.52
CA ASP A 73 9.46 -18.14 -8.87
C ASP A 73 9.28 -18.20 -7.34
N VAL A 74 8.59 -17.23 -6.73
CA VAL A 74 8.23 -17.29 -5.30
C VAL A 74 7.34 -18.49 -5.01
N LEU A 75 6.27 -18.70 -5.79
CA LEU A 75 5.36 -19.82 -5.59
C LEU A 75 6.07 -21.17 -5.73
N ASP A 76 6.88 -21.33 -6.79
CA ASP A 76 7.60 -22.58 -7.08
C ASP A 76 8.69 -22.87 -6.03
N THR A 77 9.27 -21.83 -5.42
CA THR A 77 10.39 -22.00 -4.47
C THR A 77 9.91 -22.16 -3.04
N VAL A 78 8.96 -21.33 -2.59
CA VAL A 78 8.51 -21.31 -1.19
C VAL A 78 7.08 -21.76 -0.97
N GLY A 79 6.33 -22.03 -2.03
CA GLY A 79 4.94 -22.51 -1.97
C GLY A 79 3.93 -21.44 -1.56
N ILE A 80 4.29 -20.16 -1.58
CA ILE A 80 3.42 -19.03 -1.21
C ILE A 80 3.14 -18.19 -2.45
N THR A 81 1.87 -17.90 -2.72
CA THR A 81 1.50 -16.94 -3.78
C THR A 81 1.66 -15.50 -3.30
N ALA A 82 1.89 -14.58 -4.24
CA ALA A 82 1.95 -13.15 -3.99
C ALA A 82 0.94 -12.40 -4.87
N THR A 83 0.65 -11.16 -4.46
CA THR A 83 -0.22 -10.22 -5.17
C THR A 83 0.62 -9.00 -5.51
N ALA A 84 0.47 -8.44 -6.71
CA ALA A 84 1.20 -7.23 -7.10
C ALA A 84 0.27 -6.10 -7.53
N GLY A 85 0.69 -4.88 -7.22
CA GLY A 85 0.19 -3.66 -7.83
C GLY A 85 1.26 -3.02 -8.69
N ILE A 86 0.91 -2.60 -9.88
CA ILE A 86 1.80 -1.90 -10.81
C ILE A 86 1.30 -0.46 -10.92
N GLY A 87 2.20 0.50 -10.83
CA GLY A 87 1.87 1.91 -10.92
C GLY A 87 3.05 2.75 -11.35
N SER A 88 2.79 3.96 -11.83
CA SER A 88 3.81 4.92 -12.24
C SER A 88 4.58 5.55 -11.06
N ASN A 89 4.12 5.34 -9.83
CA ASN A 89 4.75 5.81 -8.60
C ASN A 89 4.40 4.88 -7.41
N LEU A 90 5.04 5.10 -6.24
CA LEU A 90 4.86 4.26 -5.04
C LEU A 90 3.42 4.25 -4.54
N TYR A 91 2.70 5.37 -4.62
CA TYR A 91 1.31 5.45 -4.20
C TYR A 91 0.41 4.62 -5.10
N LEU A 92 0.51 4.79 -6.40
CA LEU A 92 -0.36 4.10 -7.36
C LEU A 92 -0.14 2.59 -7.36
N CYS A 93 1.10 2.11 -7.26
CA CYS A 93 1.33 0.66 -7.15
C CYS A 93 0.76 0.08 -5.86
N LYS A 94 0.87 0.79 -4.72
CA LYS A 94 0.28 0.35 -3.45
C LYS A 94 -1.24 0.31 -3.49
N VAL A 95 -1.87 1.36 -4.06
CA VAL A 95 -3.33 1.43 -4.22
C VAL A 95 -3.84 0.39 -5.23
N ALA A 96 -3.12 0.16 -6.34
CA ALA A 96 -3.43 -0.90 -7.29
C ALA A 96 -3.43 -2.27 -6.60
N MET A 97 -2.45 -2.55 -5.73
CA MET A 97 -2.38 -3.80 -4.98
C MET A 97 -3.55 -3.92 -3.99
N ASP A 98 -3.74 -2.93 -3.12
CA ASP A 98 -4.66 -3.04 -1.98
C ASP A 98 -6.14 -2.97 -2.39
N ILE A 99 -6.50 -2.07 -3.31
CA ILE A 99 -7.88 -1.87 -3.76
C ILE A 99 -8.19 -2.71 -5.00
N GLY A 100 -7.24 -2.84 -5.92
CA GLY A 100 -7.40 -3.59 -7.16
C GLY A 100 -7.11 -5.08 -6.99
N ALA A 101 -5.85 -5.45 -6.92
CA ALA A 101 -5.39 -6.83 -7.06
C ALA A 101 -5.92 -7.77 -5.96
N LYS A 102 -6.00 -7.31 -4.71
CA LYS A 102 -6.52 -8.15 -3.60
C LYS A 102 -8.00 -8.53 -3.73
N ARG A 103 -8.76 -7.84 -4.59
CA ARG A 103 -10.21 -8.02 -4.76
C ARG A 103 -10.60 -8.78 -6.03
N ILE A 104 -9.66 -9.06 -6.91
CA ILE A 104 -9.92 -9.81 -8.14
C ILE A 104 -9.55 -11.29 -7.96
N PRO A 105 -10.21 -12.21 -8.72
CA PRO A 105 -9.78 -13.60 -8.76
C PRO A 105 -8.39 -13.70 -9.35
N ALA A 106 -7.69 -14.78 -9.01
CA ALA A 106 -6.42 -15.10 -9.66
C ALA A 106 -6.64 -15.37 -11.16
N ASP A 107 -5.67 -14.96 -11.99
CA ASP A 107 -5.68 -15.21 -13.42
C ASP A 107 -5.33 -16.70 -13.73
N GLU A 108 -5.21 -17.05 -15.01
CA GLU A 108 -4.83 -18.38 -15.47
C GLU A 108 -3.46 -18.88 -14.95
N ASN A 109 -2.60 -17.94 -14.53
CA ASN A 109 -1.31 -18.20 -13.91
C ASN A 109 -1.36 -18.31 -12.38
N GLY A 110 -2.54 -18.20 -11.77
CA GLY A 110 -2.72 -18.18 -10.33
C GLY A 110 -2.31 -16.86 -9.67
N VAL A 111 -2.16 -15.78 -10.46
CA VAL A 111 -1.62 -14.49 -10.01
C VAL A 111 -2.71 -13.43 -9.96
N ARG A 112 -2.59 -12.50 -9.00
CA ARG A 112 -3.45 -11.31 -8.87
C ARG A 112 -2.61 -10.07 -9.07
N ILE A 113 -2.83 -9.37 -10.17
CA ILE A 113 -2.11 -8.14 -10.52
C ILE A 113 -3.12 -7.09 -10.96
N ALA A 114 -3.04 -5.88 -10.41
CA ALA A 114 -3.74 -4.70 -10.89
C ALA A 114 -2.73 -3.62 -11.27
N GLU A 115 -3.13 -2.76 -12.21
CA GLU A 115 -2.29 -1.70 -12.77
C GLU A 115 -3.04 -0.38 -12.73
N LEU A 116 -2.37 0.69 -12.31
CA LEU A 116 -2.90 2.05 -12.29
C LEU A 116 -1.84 3.04 -12.77
N ASP A 117 -2.27 3.94 -13.62
CA ASP A 117 -1.66 5.24 -13.85
C ASP A 117 -2.53 6.35 -13.26
N GLU A 118 -2.11 7.60 -13.32
CA GLU A 118 -2.82 8.75 -12.76
C GLU A 118 -4.21 8.93 -13.37
N ILE A 119 -4.38 8.60 -14.65
CA ILE A 119 -5.65 8.76 -15.37
C ILE A 119 -6.63 7.65 -14.97
N SER A 120 -6.20 6.41 -15.04
CA SER A 120 -7.02 5.25 -14.66
C SER A 120 -7.36 5.26 -13.17
N TYR A 121 -6.44 5.71 -12.31
CA TYR A 121 -6.70 5.95 -10.89
C TYR A 121 -7.88 6.91 -10.69
N ARG A 122 -7.83 8.09 -11.34
CA ARG A 122 -8.90 9.09 -11.24
C ARG A 122 -10.23 8.56 -11.78
N GLN A 123 -10.20 7.85 -12.90
CA GLN A 123 -11.40 7.30 -13.52
C GLN A 123 -12.05 6.20 -12.69
N GLN A 124 -11.26 5.34 -12.06
CA GLN A 124 -11.74 4.13 -11.40
C GLN A 124 -11.94 4.32 -9.90
N LEU A 125 -11.09 5.12 -9.23
CA LEU A 125 -11.00 5.14 -7.78
C LEU A 125 -11.32 6.49 -7.12
N TRP A 126 -11.50 7.57 -7.87
CA TRP A 126 -11.90 8.85 -7.26
C TRP A 126 -13.24 8.79 -6.51
N GLY A 127 -14.14 7.90 -6.89
CA GLY A 127 -15.41 7.68 -6.19
C GLY A 127 -15.39 6.54 -5.17
N HIS A 128 -14.26 5.87 -4.99
CA HIS A 128 -14.14 4.71 -4.09
C HIS A 128 -14.32 5.10 -2.62
N ARG A 129 -14.97 4.23 -1.86
CA ARG A 129 -15.18 4.31 -0.41
C ARG A 129 -14.94 2.94 0.24
N PRO A 130 -14.50 2.91 1.49
CA PRO A 130 -14.18 4.04 2.39
C PRO A 130 -12.80 4.65 2.08
N LEU A 131 -12.55 5.88 2.55
CA LEU A 131 -11.26 6.54 2.44
C LEU A 131 -10.11 5.77 3.10
N THR A 132 -10.41 4.98 4.13
CA THR A 132 -9.43 4.15 4.85
C THR A 132 -8.85 3.00 4.04
N ASP A 133 -9.37 2.71 2.84
CA ASP A 133 -8.79 1.74 1.92
C ASP A 133 -7.55 2.29 1.22
N PHE A 134 -7.40 3.62 1.17
CA PHE A 134 -6.28 4.28 0.54
C PHE A 134 -5.07 4.36 1.47
N TRP A 135 -3.90 4.07 0.91
CA TRP A 135 -2.64 4.15 1.62
C TRP A 135 -2.46 5.52 2.28
N ARG A 136 -1.99 5.53 3.52
CA ARG A 136 -1.79 6.70 4.40
C ARG A 136 -3.06 7.42 4.86
N VAL A 137 -4.26 6.93 4.55
CA VAL A 137 -5.51 7.46 5.10
C VAL A 137 -6.01 6.57 6.23
N GLY A 138 -5.65 6.91 7.45
CA GLY A 138 -6.13 6.21 8.64
C GLY A 138 -7.51 6.70 9.10
N ARG A 139 -8.10 6.01 10.08
CA ARG A 139 -9.42 6.35 10.65
C ARG A 139 -9.54 7.80 11.12
N GLY A 140 -8.45 8.36 11.71
CA GLY A 140 -8.45 9.75 12.18
C GLY A 140 -8.53 10.76 11.04
N TYR A 141 -7.87 10.49 9.91
CA TYR A 141 -7.95 11.32 8.70
C TYR A 141 -9.34 11.21 8.08
N ALA A 142 -9.82 9.98 7.84
CA ALA A 142 -11.13 9.74 7.27
C ALA A 142 -12.22 10.45 8.07
N LYS A 143 -12.23 10.32 9.41
CA LYS A 143 -13.22 10.97 10.27
C LYS A 143 -13.23 12.50 10.10
N LYS A 144 -12.06 13.14 10.12
CA LYS A 144 -11.97 14.62 9.95
C LYS A 144 -12.46 15.07 8.58
N LEU A 145 -12.16 14.31 7.53
CA LEU A 145 -12.60 14.60 6.16
C LEU A 145 -14.13 14.43 6.04
N GLU A 146 -14.68 13.35 6.56
CA GLU A 146 -16.11 13.06 6.55
C GLU A 146 -16.92 14.10 7.32
N GLU A 147 -16.42 14.62 8.46
CA GLU A 147 -17.01 15.72 9.21
C GLU A 147 -17.09 17.02 8.40
N CYS A 148 -16.22 17.19 7.39
CA CYS A 148 -16.24 18.30 6.45
C CYS A 148 -16.98 17.98 5.13
N GLY A 149 -17.62 16.79 5.01
CA GLY A 149 -18.33 16.39 3.81
C GLY A 149 -17.44 15.87 2.68
N LEU A 150 -16.18 15.51 2.95
CA LEU A 150 -15.24 14.94 2.00
C LEU A 150 -15.16 13.42 2.23
N PHE A 151 -15.73 12.63 1.31
CA PHE A 151 -15.90 11.18 1.48
C PHE A 151 -15.05 10.35 0.53
N THR A 152 -14.43 10.97 -0.47
CA THR A 152 -13.70 10.30 -1.54
C THR A 152 -12.42 11.04 -1.88
N MET A 153 -11.45 10.37 -2.52
CA MET A 153 -10.25 11.02 -3.01
C MET A 153 -10.57 12.09 -4.06
N GLY A 154 -11.61 11.87 -4.87
CA GLY A 154 -12.10 12.88 -5.81
C GLY A 154 -12.67 14.13 -5.12
N ASP A 155 -13.28 13.99 -3.93
CA ASP A 155 -13.73 15.15 -3.14
C ASP A 155 -12.53 15.95 -2.62
N ILE A 156 -11.48 15.27 -2.16
CA ILE A 156 -10.24 15.91 -1.69
C ILE A 156 -9.55 16.65 -2.85
N ALA A 157 -9.42 15.98 -4.00
CA ALA A 157 -8.83 16.59 -5.20
C ALA A 157 -9.61 17.85 -5.65
N ARG A 158 -10.94 17.80 -5.66
CA ARG A 158 -11.76 18.97 -5.97
C ARG A 158 -11.66 20.06 -4.90
N CYS A 159 -11.58 19.68 -3.63
CA CYS A 159 -11.39 20.63 -2.53
C CYS A 159 -10.09 21.42 -2.72
N SER A 160 -9.00 20.79 -3.15
CA SER A 160 -7.72 21.49 -3.37
C SER A 160 -7.76 22.57 -4.48
N LEU A 161 -8.79 22.54 -5.34
CA LEU A 161 -8.99 23.52 -6.42
C LEU A 161 -9.99 24.63 -6.04
N GLY A 162 -10.56 24.60 -4.84
CA GLY A 162 -11.53 25.59 -4.38
C GLY A 162 -10.92 26.98 -4.27
N LYS A 163 -11.74 28.00 -4.52
CA LYS A 163 -11.32 29.41 -4.36
C LYS A 163 -11.12 29.73 -2.87
N PRO A 164 -10.29 30.72 -2.51
CA PRO A 164 -10.08 31.12 -1.12
C PRO A 164 -11.37 31.50 -0.36
N THR A 165 -12.45 31.87 -1.09
CA THR A 165 -13.76 32.21 -0.53
C THR A 165 -14.67 31.00 -0.33
N ASP A 166 -14.34 29.86 -0.89
CA ASP A 166 -15.15 28.65 -0.82
C ASP A 166 -14.89 27.96 0.53
N TYR A 167 -15.90 27.23 1.06
CA TYR A 167 -15.72 26.43 2.26
C TYR A 167 -14.74 25.28 2.01
N HIS A 168 -14.88 24.58 0.88
CA HIS A 168 -13.99 23.54 0.42
C HIS A 168 -12.87 24.17 -0.43
N ASN A 169 -11.72 24.36 0.17
CA ASN A 169 -10.53 24.89 -0.47
C ASN A 169 -9.27 24.24 0.13
N GLU A 170 -8.12 24.57 -0.40
CA GLU A 170 -6.84 24.05 0.08
C GLU A 170 -6.57 24.42 1.54
N ASP A 171 -6.92 25.64 1.98
CA ASP A 171 -6.74 26.10 3.36
C ASP A 171 -7.50 25.22 4.37
N LEU A 172 -8.66 24.67 3.99
CA LEU A 172 -9.36 23.71 4.84
C LEU A 172 -8.51 22.48 5.11
N LEU A 173 -7.88 21.92 4.08
CA LEU A 173 -7.04 20.73 4.21
C LEU A 173 -5.81 21.01 5.07
N TYR A 174 -5.17 22.16 4.89
CA TYR A 174 -4.04 22.58 5.74
C TYR A 174 -4.45 22.84 7.21
N ARG A 175 -5.63 23.38 7.46
CA ARG A 175 -6.15 23.53 8.84
C ARG A 175 -6.38 22.17 9.52
N LEU A 176 -6.82 21.17 8.78
CA LEU A 176 -7.10 19.83 9.31
C LEU A 176 -5.82 18.99 9.55
N PHE A 177 -4.81 19.13 8.68
CA PHE A 177 -3.69 18.19 8.61
C PHE A 177 -2.31 18.85 8.64
N GLY A 178 -2.24 20.18 8.64
CA GLY A 178 -0.96 20.91 8.56
C GLY A 178 -0.23 20.57 7.25
N VAL A 179 1.09 20.48 7.30
CA VAL A 179 1.94 20.13 6.14
C VAL A 179 1.60 18.78 5.51
N ASN A 180 0.99 17.87 6.25
CA ASN A 180 0.56 16.59 5.70
C ASN A 180 -0.60 16.71 4.68
N ALA A 181 -1.22 17.90 4.58
CA ALA A 181 -2.21 18.16 3.52
C ALA A 181 -1.59 18.08 2.13
N GLU A 182 -0.33 18.47 1.94
CA GLU A 182 0.38 18.38 0.66
C GLU A 182 0.37 16.95 0.14
N LEU A 183 0.85 16.02 0.95
CA LEU A 183 0.88 14.60 0.57
C LEU A 183 -0.53 14.04 0.33
N LEU A 184 -1.53 14.45 1.13
CA LEU A 184 -2.91 14.01 0.95
C LEU A 184 -3.49 14.53 -0.38
N ILE A 185 -3.19 15.76 -0.75
CA ILE A 185 -3.60 16.37 -2.03
C ILE A 185 -2.91 15.66 -3.19
N ASP A 186 -1.60 15.47 -3.11
CA ASP A 186 -0.83 14.75 -4.12
C ASP A 186 -1.41 13.35 -4.37
N HIS A 187 -1.63 12.59 -3.30
CA HIS A 187 -2.26 11.27 -3.37
C HIS A 187 -3.68 11.31 -3.95
N ALA A 188 -4.47 12.34 -3.61
CA ALA A 188 -5.80 12.51 -4.20
C ALA A 188 -5.74 12.71 -5.73
N TRP A 189 -4.67 13.31 -6.23
CA TRP A 189 -4.41 13.45 -7.66
C TRP A 189 -3.72 12.24 -8.29
N GLY A 190 -3.27 11.28 -7.49
CA GLY A 190 -2.52 10.09 -7.93
C GLY A 190 -1.03 10.35 -8.10
N TRP A 191 -0.50 11.37 -7.43
CA TRP A 191 0.91 11.75 -7.47
C TRP A 191 1.64 11.32 -6.18
N GLU A 192 2.89 10.88 -6.32
CA GLU A 192 3.81 10.61 -5.21
C GLU A 192 5.22 11.03 -5.63
N PRO A 193 5.77 12.09 -5.03
CA PRO A 193 7.09 12.58 -5.38
C PRO A 193 8.23 11.70 -4.88
N CYS A 194 7.99 10.91 -3.80
CA CYS A 194 9.02 10.09 -3.19
C CYS A 194 9.37 8.89 -4.07
N THR A 195 10.66 8.65 -4.27
CA THR A 195 11.20 7.51 -5.00
C THR A 195 11.92 6.53 -4.06
N ILE A 196 12.22 5.31 -4.53
CA ILE A 196 13.05 4.36 -3.77
C ILE A 196 14.45 4.96 -3.51
N ALA A 197 15.01 5.70 -4.45
CA ALA A 197 16.29 6.38 -4.27
C ALA A 197 16.24 7.41 -3.13
N ASP A 198 15.18 8.19 -3.01
CA ASP A 198 14.98 9.14 -1.92
C ASP A 198 14.89 8.42 -0.57
N ILE A 199 14.14 7.30 -0.51
CA ILE A 199 14.04 6.47 0.70
C ILE A 199 15.42 5.94 1.11
N LYS A 200 16.21 5.44 0.17
CA LYS A 200 17.56 4.91 0.42
C LYS A 200 18.55 6.01 0.85
N ALA A 201 18.41 7.21 0.32
CA ALA A 201 19.25 8.36 0.65
C ALA A 201 18.90 9.00 2.00
N TYR A 202 17.68 8.80 2.50
CA TYR A 202 17.22 9.42 3.74
C TYR A 202 18.05 9.00 4.94
N ARG A 203 18.48 9.99 5.74
CA ARG A 203 19.19 9.78 7.01
C ARG A 203 18.39 10.45 8.13
N PRO A 204 17.82 9.68 9.06
CA PRO A 204 17.07 10.25 10.18
C PRO A 204 18.01 11.05 11.10
N GLN A 205 17.52 12.19 11.58
CA GLN A 205 18.24 13.02 12.57
C GLN A 205 18.27 12.38 13.97
N SER A 206 17.30 11.52 14.26
CA SER A 206 17.18 10.78 15.51
C SER A 206 16.70 9.37 15.25
N SER A 207 17.12 8.43 16.11
CA SER A 207 16.61 7.06 16.11
C SER A 207 16.01 6.73 17.48
N SER A 208 15.02 5.83 17.49
CA SER A 208 14.44 5.30 18.72
C SER A 208 14.43 3.79 18.71
N VAL A 209 14.60 3.20 19.89
CA VAL A 209 14.42 1.75 20.10
C VAL A 209 13.22 1.57 21.01
N GLY A 210 12.24 0.80 20.57
CA GLY A 210 11.04 0.48 21.34
C GLY A 210 10.93 -1.03 21.56
N SER A 211 10.45 -1.44 22.74
CA SER A 211 10.06 -2.83 23.02
C SER A 211 8.65 -2.83 23.55
N GLY A 212 7.82 -3.75 23.07
CA GLY A 212 6.44 -3.91 23.51
C GLY A 212 6.11 -5.38 23.78
N GLN A 213 5.29 -5.62 24.79
CA GLN A 213 4.77 -6.95 25.12
C GLN A 213 3.26 -6.89 25.19
N VAL A 214 2.59 -7.84 24.53
CA VAL A 214 1.16 -8.04 24.70
C VAL A 214 0.94 -8.87 25.96
N LEU A 215 0.24 -8.31 26.93
CA LEU A 215 -0.08 -9.00 28.17
C LEU A 215 -1.21 -10.00 27.94
N GLN A 216 -1.11 -11.18 28.53
CA GLN A 216 -2.15 -12.22 28.43
C GLN A 216 -3.39 -11.89 29.27
N CYS A 217 -3.25 -11.02 30.26
CA CYS A 217 -4.34 -10.50 31.09
C CYS A 217 -4.08 -9.03 31.44
N PRO A 218 -5.14 -8.25 31.77
CA PRO A 218 -4.95 -6.90 32.29
C PRO A 218 -4.10 -6.92 33.56
N TYR A 219 -3.14 -6.01 33.66
CA TYR A 219 -2.37 -5.78 34.87
C TYR A 219 -3.18 -4.85 35.78
N PRO A 220 -3.27 -5.10 37.09
CA PRO A 220 -3.99 -4.24 38.02
C PRO A 220 -3.40 -2.85 38.17
#